data_0e3c9ce7e1a48b619bdb4e6b40516cec
#
_entry.id   0e3c9ce7e1a48b619bdb4e6b40516cec
#
_cell.length_a   1.000
_cell.length_b   1.000
_cell.length_c   1.000
_cell.angle_alpha   90.00
_cell.angle_beta   90.00
_cell.angle_gamma   90.00
#
_symmetry.space_group_name_H-M   'P 1'
#
loop_
_entity.id
_entity.type
_entity.pdbx_description
1 polymer ?
#
loop_
_entity_poly.entity_id
_entity_poly.type
_entity_poly.pdbx_seq_one_letter_code
_entity_poly.pdbx_strand_id
1 'polypeptide(L)'
;MEHLYDKLVKYSVSDYYGFHMPGHKRQQITGAEKLPYEIDITEIEGFDDLHHADGILEEGMARMANAVGAKKSYYIVNGSTCGILAAIYAACPQGATVAVARNTHKSVAHAIMLRGLKPTYIYPQNVDNLCISGQIIPKDVEKAYEQSPEIAAVILTSPTYEGIVSNIRQIADVVHAHGGVLIVDEAHGAHLPYANHGANQEETYLPYSAVREGADIVIQSLHKTLPCLTQSAALHICSDRVSVKKIERALHIFETSSPSYVLMAGMDLCVRYMQGEGKKKLQMLTDRLQLFYERSKSWK
;
A
#
# COMPACT_ATOMS: atom_id res chain seq x y z
N MET A 1 -29.74 4.31 25.20
CA MET A 1 -28.52 4.54 24.39
C MET A 1 -28.12 3.17 23.81
N GLU A 2 -27.95 3.06 22.49
CA GLU A 2 -27.62 1.78 21.85
C GLU A 2 -26.11 1.50 22.01
N HIS A 3 -25.76 0.25 22.38
CA HIS A 3 -24.36 -0.15 22.49
C HIS A 3 -23.75 -0.41 21.12
N LEU A 4 -22.45 -0.11 20.96
CA LEU A 4 -21.72 -0.25 19.69
C LEU A 4 -21.81 -1.68 19.13
N TYR A 5 -21.65 -2.68 19.99
CA TYR A 5 -21.73 -4.10 19.60
C TYR A 5 -23.10 -4.43 18.95
N ASP A 6 -24.19 -4.04 19.61
CA ASP A 6 -25.56 -4.31 19.12
C ASP A 6 -25.82 -3.63 17.78
N LYS A 7 -25.30 -2.40 17.62
CA LYS A 7 -25.37 -1.67 16.36
C LYS A 7 -24.59 -2.37 15.26
N LEU A 8 -23.38 -2.88 15.55
CA LEU A 8 -22.56 -3.62 14.60
C LEU A 8 -23.21 -4.94 14.20
N VAL A 9 -23.81 -5.68 15.15
CA VAL A 9 -24.57 -6.91 14.86
C VAL A 9 -25.75 -6.62 13.96
N LYS A 10 -26.58 -5.59 14.27
CA LYS A 10 -27.68 -5.18 13.40
C LYS A 10 -27.19 -4.81 12.00
N TYR A 11 -26.08 -4.09 11.91
CA TYR A 11 -25.49 -3.71 10.63
C TYR A 11 -24.96 -4.92 9.87
N SER A 12 -24.36 -5.91 10.54
CA SER A 12 -23.79 -7.10 9.91
C SER A 12 -24.83 -7.97 9.19
N VAL A 13 -26.07 -8.00 9.68
CA VAL A 13 -27.19 -8.77 9.08
C VAL A 13 -28.11 -7.94 8.20
N SER A 14 -27.79 -6.65 8.01
CA SER A 14 -28.56 -5.77 7.13
C SER A 14 -28.31 -6.09 5.65
N ASP A 15 -29.21 -5.68 4.77
CA ASP A 15 -29.09 -5.80 3.31
C ASP A 15 -28.27 -4.68 2.67
N TYR A 16 -27.75 -3.73 3.46
CA TYR A 16 -26.86 -2.69 2.94
C TYR A 16 -25.56 -3.27 2.39
N TYR A 17 -25.24 -2.96 1.14
CA TYR A 17 -23.96 -3.30 0.56
C TYR A 17 -22.88 -2.31 1.04
N GLY A 18 -21.74 -2.85 1.56
CA GLY A 18 -20.67 -2.05 2.15
C GLY A 18 -19.76 -1.42 1.10
N PHE A 19 -20.09 -0.24 0.58
CA PHE A 19 -19.15 0.52 -0.28
C PHE A 19 -17.94 1.09 0.49
N HIS A 20 -18.03 1.16 1.81
CA HIS A 20 -16.93 1.59 2.69
C HIS A 20 -15.83 0.52 2.86
N MET A 21 -14.67 0.93 3.37
CA MET A 21 -13.62 -0.01 3.82
C MET A 21 -14.09 -0.81 5.04
N PRO A 22 -13.58 -2.04 5.26
CA PRO A 22 -12.46 -2.70 4.58
C PRO A 22 -12.85 -3.44 3.29
N GLY A 23 -11.81 -3.92 2.56
CA GLY A 23 -11.95 -4.52 1.23
C GLY A 23 -12.74 -5.82 1.15
N HIS A 24 -12.88 -6.57 2.25
CA HIS A 24 -13.68 -7.80 2.30
C HIS A 24 -15.22 -7.53 2.23
N LYS A 25 -15.66 -6.26 2.35
CA LYS A 25 -17.07 -5.86 2.22
C LYS A 25 -18.06 -6.68 3.06
N ARG A 26 -17.66 -7.12 4.26
CA ARG A 26 -18.41 -8.02 5.16
C ARG A 26 -18.67 -9.43 4.58
N GLN A 27 -18.03 -9.76 3.46
CA GLN A 27 -18.16 -11.08 2.86
C GLN A 27 -17.08 -12.01 3.40
N GLN A 28 -17.45 -13.24 3.71
CA GLN A 28 -16.49 -14.25 4.07
C GLN A 28 -15.65 -14.65 2.85
N ILE A 29 -14.35 -14.79 3.05
CA ILE A 29 -13.49 -15.45 2.10
C ILE A 29 -13.71 -16.95 2.27
N THR A 30 -13.86 -17.67 1.17
CA THR A 30 -14.00 -19.13 1.21
C THR A 30 -12.82 -19.76 1.97
N GLY A 31 -13.10 -20.44 3.08
CA GLY A 31 -12.09 -21.03 3.96
C GLY A 31 -11.62 -20.15 5.12
N ALA A 32 -12.09 -18.90 5.24
CA ALA A 32 -11.90 -18.07 6.43
C ALA A 32 -13.06 -18.32 7.39
N GLU A 33 -12.91 -19.30 8.22
CA GLU A 33 -13.84 -19.49 9.34
C GLU A 33 -13.59 -18.44 10.42
N LYS A 34 -14.64 -18.10 11.17
CA LYS A 34 -14.77 -17.14 12.28
C LYS A 34 -13.44 -16.66 12.86
N LEU A 35 -13.30 -15.34 13.04
CA LEU A 35 -12.23 -14.79 13.85
C LEU A 35 -12.43 -15.17 15.30
N PRO A 36 -11.77 -16.19 15.76
CA PRO A 36 -11.94 -16.66 17.10
C PRO A 36 -10.78 -16.23 17.97
N TYR A 37 -11.08 -16.00 19.22
CA TYR A 37 -10.08 -15.81 20.24
C TYR A 37 -9.06 -16.97 20.31
N GLU A 38 -9.41 -18.15 19.80
CA GLU A 38 -8.57 -19.34 19.76
C GLU A 38 -7.29 -19.19 18.92
N ILE A 39 -7.27 -18.24 17.97
CA ILE A 39 -6.08 -17.93 17.15
C ILE A 39 -5.42 -16.61 17.52
N ASP A 40 -5.93 -15.90 18.51
CA ASP A 40 -5.31 -14.68 19.02
C ASP A 40 -4.29 -15.05 20.08
N ILE A 41 -3.03 -15.11 19.67
CA ILE A 41 -1.88 -15.51 20.48
C ILE A 41 -0.82 -14.42 20.48
N THR A 42 0.22 -14.58 21.28
CA THR A 42 1.45 -13.78 21.22
C THR A 42 2.58 -14.61 20.60
N GLU A 43 3.80 -14.11 20.63
CA GLU A 43 5.04 -14.77 20.23
C GLU A 43 5.35 -15.94 21.16
N ILE A 44 4.82 -17.12 20.84
CA ILE A 44 5.04 -18.37 21.55
C ILE A 44 5.85 -19.34 20.69
N GLU A 45 6.48 -20.33 21.33
CA GLU A 45 7.28 -21.34 20.64
C GLU A 45 6.52 -21.99 19.47
N GLY A 46 7.15 -22.04 18.30
CA GLY A 46 6.56 -22.57 17.06
C GLY A 46 5.74 -21.58 16.23
N PHE A 47 5.49 -20.34 16.71
CA PHE A 47 4.72 -19.33 15.99
C PHE A 47 5.51 -18.09 15.57
N ASP A 48 6.84 -18.08 15.85
CA ASP A 48 7.73 -17.00 15.41
C ASP A 48 7.50 -15.66 16.16
N ASP A 49 8.33 -14.67 15.91
CA ASP A 49 8.24 -13.29 16.39
C ASP A 49 8.33 -12.33 15.20
N LEU A 50 7.32 -11.48 15.01
CA LEU A 50 7.28 -10.57 13.86
C LEU A 50 8.54 -9.71 13.73
N HIS A 51 9.10 -9.27 14.86
CA HIS A 51 10.26 -8.39 14.87
C HIS A 51 11.60 -9.12 14.70
N HIS A 52 11.62 -10.44 14.86
CA HIS A 52 12.79 -11.31 14.71
C HIS A 52 12.42 -12.57 13.92
N ALA A 53 11.61 -12.39 12.89
CA ALA A 53 11.06 -13.49 12.10
C ALA A 53 12.16 -14.35 11.47
N ASP A 54 12.14 -15.64 11.78
CA ASP A 54 13.05 -16.67 11.26
C ASP A 54 12.33 -17.99 10.93
N GLY A 55 10.99 -17.99 10.98
CA GLY A 55 10.14 -19.15 10.80
C GLY A 55 8.89 -18.85 9.95
N ILE A 56 7.72 -19.21 10.50
CA ILE A 56 6.44 -19.17 9.77
C ILE A 56 6.05 -17.76 9.30
N LEU A 57 6.40 -16.72 10.06
CA LEU A 57 6.13 -15.32 9.68
C LEU A 57 7.10 -14.86 8.59
N GLU A 58 8.39 -15.21 8.67
CA GLU A 58 9.35 -14.92 7.60
C GLU A 58 8.92 -15.59 6.29
N GLU A 59 8.52 -16.87 6.33
CA GLU A 59 8.00 -17.58 5.17
C GLU A 59 6.75 -16.92 4.59
N GLY A 60 5.82 -16.46 5.45
CA GLY A 60 4.62 -15.72 5.06
C GLY A 60 4.94 -14.41 4.35
N MET A 61 5.87 -13.63 4.90
CA MET A 61 6.36 -12.38 4.32
C MET A 61 7.12 -12.62 3.01
N ALA A 62 7.89 -13.71 2.91
CA ALA A 62 8.55 -14.12 1.67
C ALA A 62 7.54 -14.53 0.59
N ARG A 63 6.47 -15.26 0.94
CA ARG A 63 5.36 -15.56 0.02
C ARG A 63 4.70 -14.30 -0.50
N MET A 64 4.46 -13.31 0.38
CA MET A 64 3.94 -12.00 -0.02
C MET A 64 4.88 -11.28 -0.99
N ALA A 65 6.18 -11.20 -0.67
CA ALA A 65 7.18 -10.58 -1.53
C ALA A 65 7.19 -11.21 -2.93
N ASN A 66 7.20 -12.54 -3.02
CA ASN A 66 7.14 -13.26 -4.28
C ASN A 66 5.84 -12.99 -5.05
N ALA A 67 4.70 -12.94 -4.36
CA ALA A 67 3.40 -12.71 -4.99
C ALA A 67 3.30 -11.34 -5.66
N VAL A 68 3.86 -10.30 -5.04
CA VAL A 68 3.82 -8.93 -5.57
C VAL A 68 5.02 -8.58 -6.46
N GLY A 69 6.11 -9.35 -6.36
CA GLY A 69 7.36 -9.11 -7.10
C GLY A 69 8.32 -8.13 -6.40
N ALA A 70 8.25 -8.03 -5.08
CA ALA A 70 9.17 -7.26 -4.26
C ALA A 70 10.41 -8.07 -3.86
N LYS A 71 11.51 -7.41 -3.48
CA LYS A 71 12.70 -8.06 -2.93
C LYS A 71 12.47 -8.59 -1.51
N LYS A 72 11.79 -7.79 -0.69
CA LYS A 72 11.38 -8.17 0.67
C LYS A 72 10.07 -7.48 1.02
N SER A 73 9.22 -8.14 1.79
CA SER A 73 7.96 -7.59 2.27
C SER A 73 7.83 -7.80 3.77
N TYR A 74 7.13 -6.89 4.42
CA TYR A 74 6.85 -6.94 5.85
C TYR A 74 5.35 -6.83 6.09
N TYR A 75 4.83 -7.65 6.98
CA TYR A 75 3.51 -7.46 7.56
C TYR A 75 3.50 -6.23 8.44
N ILE A 76 2.46 -5.42 8.34
CA ILE A 76 2.24 -4.26 9.19
C ILE A 76 0.88 -4.39 9.85
N VAL A 77 0.88 -4.52 11.18
CA VAL A 77 -0.34 -4.64 11.99
C VAL A 77 -0.83 -3.30 12.54
N ASN A 78 -0.07 -2.23 12.35
CA ASN A 78 -0.41 -0.86 12.77
C ASN A 78 -0.84 0.05 11.61
N GLY A 79 -1.31 -0.54 10.50
CA GLY A 79 -1.77 0.17 9.31
C GLY A 79 -0.66 0.78 8.47
N SER A 80 -0.99 1.20 7.26
CA SER A 80 -0.03 1.86 6.35
C SER A 80 0.59 3.13 6.96
N THR A 81 -0.05 3.77 7.93
CA THR A 81 0.54 4.88 8.68
C THR A 81 1.88 4.48 9.29
N CYS A 82 1.95 3.32 9.96
CA CYS A 82 3.20 2.79 10.50
C CYS A 82 4.23 2.55 9.39
N GLY A 83 3.84 1.89 8.30
CA GLY A 83 4.72 1.65 7.16
C GLY A 83 5.28 2.93 6.55
N ILE A 84 4.47 3.98 6.40
CA ILE A 84 4.91 5.28 5.89
C ILE A 84 5.91 5.96 6.84
N LEU A 85 5.63 5.94 8.14
CA LEU A 85 6.54 6.48 9.16
C LEU A 85 7.88 5.74 9.11
N ALA A 86 7.85 4.40 9.09
CA ALA A 86 9.05 3.56 9.05
C ALA A 86 9.85 3.76 7.76
N ALA A 87 9.19 3.81 6.60
CA ALA A 87 9.82 4.02 5.30
C ALA A 87 10.58 5.36 5.24
N ILE A 88 9.91 6.45 5.61
CA ILE A 88 10.50 7.78 5.58
C ILE A 88 11.61 7.91 6.63
N TYR A 89 11.39 7.37 7.83
CA TYR A 89 12.39 7.39 8.90
C TYR A 89 13.67 6.64 8.51
N ALA A 90 13.55 5.51 7.83
CA ALA A 90 14.69 4.68 7.42
C ALA A 90 15.43 5.24 6.19
N ALA A 91 14.69 5.77 5.21
CA ALA A 91 15.25 6.24 3.95
C ALA A 91 15.85 7.64 4.04
N CYS A 92 15.30 8.53 4.89
CA CYS A 92 15.70 9.92 4.96
C CYS A 92 16.59 10.19 6.18
N PRO A 93 17.82 10.72 6.01
CA PRO A 93 18.60 11.25 7.13
C PRO A 93 17.83 12.32 7.89
N GLN A 94 18.12 12.49 9.18
CA GLN A 94 17.53 13.56 9.98
C GLN A 94 17.87 14.94 9.39
N GLY A 95 16.88 15.79 9.25
CA GLY A 95 17.05 17.14 8.71
C GLY A 95 17.23 17.22 7.19
N ALA A 96 17.16 16.10 6.48
CA ALA A 96 17.31 16.07 5.03
C ALA A 96 16.17 16.82 4.30
N THR A 97 16.47 17.31 3.10
CA THR A 97 15.47 17.83 2.16
C THR A 97 14.76 16.66 1.46
N VAL A 98 13.45 16.72 1.34
CA VAL A 98 12.61 15.72 0.66
C VAL A 98 11.59 16.40 -0.26
N ALA A 99 11.33 15.82 -1.41
CA ALA A 99 10.23 16.26 -2.27
C ALA A 99 8.95 15.48 -1.94
N VAL A 100 7.84 16.18 -1.76
CA VAL A 100 6.59 15.59 -1.26
C VAL A 100 5.41 16.05 -2.11
N ALA A 101 4.65 15.11 -2.66
CA ALA A 101 3.40 15.45 -3.33
C ALA A 101 2.41 16.11 -2.34
N ARG A 102 1.81 17.23 -2.73
CA ARG A 102 0.99 18.04 -1.80
C ARG A 102 -0.29 17.33 -1.35
N ASN A 103 -0.73 16.31 -2.07
CA ASN A 103 -1.91 15.50 -1.80
C ASN A 103 -1.61 14.18 -1.04
N THR A 104 -0.45 14.07 -0.37
CA THR A 104 -0.12 12.89 0.44
C THR A 104 -0.95 12.82 1.71
N HIS A 105 -1.05 11.60 2.25
CA HIS A 105 -1.73 11.36 3.52
C HIS A 105 -0.99 12.04 4.69
N LYS A 106 -1.74 12.43 5.73
CA LYS A 106 -1.20 13.12 6.94
C LYS A 106 -0.03 12.39 7.62
N SER A 107 0.10 11.07 7.47
CA SER A 107 1.22 10.29 7.99
C SER A 107 2.57 10.74 7.42
N VAL A 108 2.61 11.22 6.17
CA VAL A 108 3.82 11.81 5.58
C VAL A 108 4.21 13.09 6.31
N ALA A 109 3.25 13.98 6.59
CA ALA A 109 3.49 15.20 7.37
C ALA A 109 3.99 14.86 8.79
N HIS A 110 3.43 13.84 9.42
CA HIS A 110 3.90 13.35 10.73
C HIS A 110 5.35 12.84 10.66
N ALA A 111 5.71 12.08 9.61
CA ALA A 111 7.09 11.61 9.42
C ALA A 111 8.07 12.77 9.21
N ILE A 112 7.69 13.79 8.43
CA ILE A 112 8.47 15.01 8.22
C ILE A 112 8.74 15.71 9.56
N MET A 113 7.70 15.87 10.38
CA MET A 113 7.81 16.47 11.69
C MET A 113 8.72 15.66 12.63
N LEU A 114 8.50 14.34 12.74
CA LEU A 114 9.27 13.47 13.62
C LEU A 114 10.75 13.38 13.24
N ARG A 115 11.06 13.46 11.94
CA ARG A 115 12.43 13.37 11.42
C ARG A 115 13.08 14.74 11.20
N GLY A 116 12.34 15.83 11.42
CA GLY A 116 12.80 17.21 11.21
C GLY A 116 13.18 17.48 9.75
N LEU A 117 12.48 16.87 8.78
CA LEU A 117 12.78 17.02 7.37
C LEU A 117 12.36 18.38 6.82
N LYS A 118 13.00 18.79 5.72
CA LYS A 118 12.71 20.03 5.00
C LYS A 118 11.93 19.67 3.73
N PRO A 119 10.59 19.89 3.69
CA PRO A 119 9.80 19.49 2.52
C PRO A 119 9.86 20.54 1.41
N THR A 120 10.14 20.11 0.19
CA THR A 120 9.83 20.79 -1.07
C THR A 120 8.55 20.18 -1.63
N TYR A 121 7.50 20.98 -1.84
CA TYR A 121 6.21 20.43 -2.27
C TYR A 121 6.10 20.39 -3.79
N ILE A 122 5.65 19.23 -4.30
CA ILE A 122 5.26 19.03 -5.69
C ILE A 122 3.73 19.04 -5.75
N TYR A 123 3.17 19.88 -6.59
CA TYR A 123 1.73 20.00 -6.75
C TYR A 123 1.23 19.06 -7.83
N PRO A 124 0.18 18.23 -7.56
CA PRO A 124 -0.43 17.41 -8.58
C PRO A 124 -1.08 18.26 -9.66
N GLN A 125 -1.21 17.71 -10.85
CA GLN A 125 -1.99 18.33 -11.92
C GLN A 125 -3.45 18.45 -11.49
N ASN A 126 -4.16 19.44 -11.99
CA ASN A 126 -5.60 19.54 -11.81
C ASN A 126 -6.31 18.65 -12.83
N VAL A 127 -7.35 17.95 -12.40
CA VAL A 127 -8.29 17.33 -13.36
C VAL A 127 -9.41 18.33 -13.62
N ASP A 128 -9.38 18.91 -14.82
CA ASP A 128 -10.33 19.95 -15.19
C ASP A 128 -11.78 19.49 -14.96
N ASN A 129 -12.60 20.39 -14.42
CA ASN A 129 -14.01 20.22 -14.11
C ASN A 129 -14.39 19.23 -13.00
N LEU A 130 -13.45 18.53 -12.36
CA LEU A 130 -13.77 17.54 -11.29
C LEU A 130 -13.37 17.97 -9.89
N CYS A 131 -12.59 19.06 -9.74
CA CYS A 131 -12.05 19.52 -8.45
C CYS A 131 -11.29 18.44 -7.66
N ILE A 132 -10.60 17.53 -8.36
CA ILE A 132 -9.77 16.47 -7.77
C ILE A 132 -8.31 16.65 -8.15
N SER A 133 -7.43 16.13 -7.30
CA SER A 133 -5.99 16.08 -7.57
C SER A 133 -5.67 15.04 -8.64
N GLY A 134 -4.96 15.46 -9.69
CA GLY A 134 -4.48 14.60 -10.75
C GLY A 134 -3.16 13.89 -10.40
N GLN A 135 -2.45 13.50 -11.43
CA GLN A 135 -1.15 12.84 -11.30
C GLN A 135 -0.02 13.83 -10.97
N ILE A 136 1.04 13.29 -10.38
CA ILE A 136 2.36 13.93 -10.38
C ILE A 136 3.04 13.57 -11.70
N ILE A 137 3.62 14.55 -12.40
CA ILE A 137 4.33 14.30 -13.64
C ILE A 137 5.86 14.36 -13.44
N PRO A 138 6.66 13.58 -14.21
CA PRO A 138 8.11 13.52 -14.07
C PRO A 138 8.78 14.90 -14.16
N LYS A 139 8.28 15.79 -15.02
CA LYS A 139 8.80 17.15 -15.19
C LYS A 139 8.74 17.99 -13.90
N ASP A 140 7.71 17.79 -13.06
CA ASP A 140 7.60 18.54 -11.81
C ASP A 140 8.51 17.96 -10.72
N VAL A 141 8.85 16.67 -10.81
CA VAL A 141 9.90 16.06 -10.00
C VAL A 141 11.28 16.60 -10.40
N GLU A 142 11.57 16.69 -11.71
CA GLU A 142 12.81 17.28 -12.22
C GLU A 142 13.00 18.71 -11.72
N LYS A 143 11.96 19.55 -11.85
CA LYS A 143 11.99 20.93 -11.32
C LYS A 143 12.28 21.00 -9.81
N ALA A 144 11.78 20.03 -9.04
CA ALA A 144 12.07 19.99 -7.60
C ALA A 144 13.57 19.74 -7.36
N TYR A 145 14.21 18.88 -8.13
CA TYR A 145 15.67 18.67 -8.08
C TYR A 145 16.46 19.86 -8.61
N GLU A 146 15.99 20.57 -9.66
CA GLU A 146 16.61 21.82 -10.10
C GLU A 146 16.64 22.88 -8.99
N GLN A 147 15.60 22.94 -8.16
CA GLN A 147 15.50 23.89 -7.03
C GLN A 147 16.27 23.43 -5.78
N SER A 148 16.37 22.12 -5.57
CA SER A 148 16.97 21.49 -4.39
C SER A 148 17.67 20.19 -4.79
N PRO A 149 18.90 20.28 -5.33
CA PRO A 149 19.65 19.11 -5.81
C PRO A 149 19.95 18.06 -4.72
N GLU A 150 19.89 18.47 -3.45
CA GLU A 150 20.15 17.62 -2.28
C GLU A 150 18.94 16.80 -1.83
N ILE A 151 17.83 16.78 -2.57
CA ILE A 151 16.64 15.99 -2.22
C ILE A 151 17.02 14.52 -2.06
N ALA A 152 16.86 14.00 -0.84
CA ALA A 152 17.21 12.62 -0.49
C ALA A 152 16.13 11.60 -0.93
N ALA A 153 14.87 12.02 -0.94
CA ALA A 153 13.76 11.16 -1.33
C ALA A 153 12.60 11.95 -1.94
N VAL A 154 11.87 11.29 -2.84
CA VAL A 154 10.58 11.75 -3.37
C VAL A 154 9.49 10.86 -2.78
N ILE A 155 8.44 11.48 -2.23
CA ILE A 155 7.34 10.80 -1.57
C ILE A 155 6.03 11.20 -2.25
N LEU A 156 5.30 10.24 -2.79
CA LEU A 156 4.03 10.50 -3.46
C LEU A 156 2.99 9.39 -3.20
N THR A 157 1.72 9.71 -3.46
CA THR A 157 0.59 8.75 -3.37
C THR A 157 0.13 8.38 -4.78
N SER A 158 0.16 7.08 -5.08
CA SER A 158 -0.33 6.53 -6.36
C SER A 158 -0.75 5.06 -6.16
N PRO A 159 -2.03 4.72 -6.40
CA PRO A 159 -3.15 5.59 -6.77
C PRO A 159 -3.52 6.61 -5.68
N THR A 160 -4.11 7.74 -6.09
CA THR A 160 -4.80 8.65 -5.16
C THR A 160 -6.08 8.00 -4.61
N TYR A 161 -6.76 8.68 -3.68
CA TYR A 161 -8.06 8.22 -3.17
C TYR A 161 -9.11 8.07 -4.28
N GLU A 162 -9.06 8.95 -5.27
CA GLU A 162 -9.96 8.98 -6.43
C GLU A 162 -9.56 7.96 -7.53
N GLY A 163 -8.41 7.29 -7.39
CA GLY A 163 -7.91 6.29 -8.32
C GLY A 163 -6.98 6.82 -9.41
N ILE A 164 -6.49 8.06 -9.29
CA ILE A 164 -5.53 8.63 -10.25
C ILE A 164 -4.14 8.03 -10.02
N VAL A 165 -3.53 7.55 -11.10
CA VAL A 165 -2.20 6.93 -11.09
C VAL A 165 -1.19 7.85 -11.77
N SER A 166 -0.01 8.02 -11.15
CA SER A 166 1.14 8.70 -11.74
C SER A 166 2.02 7.73 -12.52
N ASN A 167 2.77 8.21 -13.50
CA ASN A 167 3.75 7.39 -14.22
C ASN A 167 4.97 7.13 -13.34
N ILE A 168 4.86 6.08 -12.49
CA ILE A 168 5.87 5.75 -11.49
C ILE A 168 7.22 5.42 -12.13
N ARG A 169 7.24 4.71 -13.27
CA ARG A 169 8.48 4.35 -13.97
C ARG A 169 9.29 5.57 -14.37
N GLN A 170 8.67 6.52 -15.05
CA GLN A 170 9.36 7.74 -15.47
C GLN A 170 9.77 8.62 -14.27
N ILE A 171 8.96 8.64 -13.20
CA ILE A 171 9.33 9.34 -11.97
C ILE A 171 10.52 8.65 -11.30
N ALA A 172 10.56 7.32 -11.26
CA ALA A 172 11.69 6.56 -10.73
C ALA A 172 12.98 6.85 -11.49
N ASP A 173 12.91 6.90 -12.84
CA ASP A 173 14.05 7.22 -13.68
C ASP A 173 14.65 8.60 -13.32
N VAL A 174 13.81 9.62 -13.13
CA VAL A 174 14.24 10.95 -12.68
C VAL A 174 14.87 10.89 -11.29
N VAL A 175 14.17 10.30 -10.32
CA VAL A 175 14.66 10.22 -8.93
C VAL A 175 15.99 9.48 -8.84
N HIS A 176 16.14 8.38 -9.57
CA HIS A 176 17.35 7.58 -9.58
C HIS A 176 18.52 8.25 -10.28
N ALA A 177 18.26 9.05 -11.34
CA ALA A 177 19.28 9.85 -11.99
C ALA A 177 19.92 10.87 -11.05
N HIS A 178 19.16 11.40 -10.09
CA HIS A 178 19.64 12.30 -9.03
C HIS A 178 20.14 11.57 -7.77
N GLY A 179 20.16 10.24 -7.76
CA GLY A 179 20.62 9.43 -6.62
C GLY A 179 19.64 9.36 -5.43
N GLY A 180 18.42 9.86 -5.61
CA GLY A 180 17.37 9.84 -4.60
C GLY A 180 16.70 8.47 -4.42
N VAL A 181 15.76 8.41 -3.47
CA VAL A 181 14.91 7.26 -3.16
C VAL A 181 13.46 7.60 -3.47
N LEU A 182 12.75 6.72 -4.18
CA LEU A 182 11.32 6.88 -4.47
C LEU A 182 10.47 6.05 -3.49
N ILE A 183 9.66 6.73 -2.68
CA ILE A 183 8.72 6.13 -1.73
C ILE A 183 7.30 6.37 -2.25
N VAL A 184 6.56 5.29 -2.50
CA VAL A 184 5.18 5.35 -3.00
C VAL A 184 4.20 4.86 -1.94
N ASP A 185 3.30 5.73 -1.52
CA ASP A 185 2.10 5.37 -0.79
C ASP A 185 1.08 4.80 -1.78
N GLU A 186 1.07 3.48 -1.91
CA GLU A 186 0.15 2.70 -2.73
C GLU A 186 -0.99 2.10 -1.87
N ALA A 187 -1.43 2.83 -0.84
CA ALA A 187 -2.46 2.34 0.08
C ALA A 187 -3.78 1.96 -0.62
N HIS A 188 -4.09 2.56 -1.76
CA HIS A 188 -5.29 2.28 -2.56
C HIS A 188 -5.03 1.32 -3.72
N GLY A 189 -3.81 0.77 -3.86
CA GLY A 189 -3.37 -0.07 -4.97
C GLY A 189 -2.96 -1.50 -4.60
N ALA A 190 -3.26 -2.00 -3.39
CA ALA A 190 -2.81 -3.33 -2.95
C ALA A 190 -3.26 -4.49 -3.87
N HIS A 191 -4.30 -4.32 -4.68
CA HIS A 191 -4.78 -5.29 -5.66
C HIS A 191 -3.98 -5.28 -6.97
N LEU A 192 -3.27 -4.19 -7.28
CA LEU A 192 -2.59 -4.00 -8.57
C LEU A 192 -1.52 -5.06 -8.86
N PRO A 193 -0.70 -5.54 -7.91
CA PRO A 193 0.27 -6.60 -8.19
C PRO A 193 -0.35 -7.90 -8.66
N TYR A 194 -1.61 -8.15 -8.33
CA TYR A 194 -2.35 -9.37 -8.69
C TYR A 194 -3.12 -9.25 -10.01
N ALA A 195 -3.13 -8.07 -10.62
CA ALA A 195 -3.76 -7.86 -11.92
C ALA A 195 -3.06 -8.69 -13.00
N ASN A 196 -3.86 -9.21 -13.92
CA ASN A 196 -3.32 -9.93 -15.07
C ASN A 196 -2.94 -8.93 -16.14
N HIS A 197 -1.67 -8.62 -16.23
CA HIS A 197 -1.11 -7.84 -17.32
C HIS A 197 -0.75 -8.83 -18.43
N GLY A 198 -1.57 -8.90 -19.48
CA GLY A 198 -1.33 -9.75 -20.67
C GLY A 198 0.05 -9.49 -21.29
N ALA A 199 0.46 -10.33 -22.23
CA ALA A 199 1.76 -10.21 -22.90
C ALA A 199 1.94 -8.86 -23.65
N ASN A 200 0.84 -8.22 -24.04
CA ASN A 200 0.79 -6.89 -24.64
C ASN A 200 0.28 -5.89 -23.62
N GLN A 201 1.13 -4.96 -23.20
CA GLN A 201 0.85 -3.92 -22.20
C GLN A 201 -0.36 -3.03 -22.52
N GLU A 202 -0.86 -3.06 -23.75
CA GLU A 202 -1.97 -2.23 -24.25
C GLU A 202 -3.38 -2.75 -23.86
N GLU A 203 -3.49 -3.96 -23.31
CA GLU A 203 -4.78 -4.61 -23.04
C GLU A 203 -5.21 -4.62 -21.58
N THR A 204 -4.48 -3.97 -20.67
CA THR A 204 -4.82 -4.02 -19.24
C THR A 204 -5.53 -2.77 -18.76
N TYR A 205 -6.75 -2.96 -18.25
CA TYR A 205 -7.55 -1.90 -17.62
C TYR A 205 -7.02 -1.43 -16.26
N LEU A 206 -6.18 -2.24 -15.61
CA LEU A 206 -5.57 -1.88 -14.33
C LEU A 206 -4.11 -1.48 -14.55
N PRO A 207 -3.64 -0.40 -13.93
CA PRO A 207 -2.25 0.02 -14.02
C PRO A 207 -1.31 -0.98 -13.34
N TYR A 208 -0.03 -0.89 -13.65
CA TYR A 208 0.99 -1.62 -12.91
C TYR A 208 1.14 -1.06 -11.48
N SER A 209 1.44 -1.95 -10.54
CA SER A 209 1.82 -1.56 -9.19
C SER A 209 3.17 -0.85 -9.19
N ALA A 210 3.34 0.13 -8.31
CA ALA A 210 4.59 0.82 -8.08
C ALA A 210 5.75 -0.13 -7.73
N VAL A 211 5.45 -1.30 -7.15
CA VAL A 211 6.42 -2.38 -6.89
C VAL A 211 7.18 -2.78 -8.16
N ARG A 212 6.51 -2.80 -9.31
CA ARG A 212 7.08 -3.22 -10.62
C ARG A 212 7.52 -2.04 -11.48
N GLU A 213 7.20 -0.84 -11.06
CA GLU A 213 7.44 0.39 -11.82
C GLU A 213 8.66 1.17 -11.32
N GLY A 214 9.53 0.55 -10.50
CA GLY A 214 10.81 1.14 -10.11
C GLY A 214 10.78 1.95 -8.81
N ALA A 215 9.68 1.97 -8.06
CA ALA A 215 9.70 2.50 -6.70
C ALA A 215 10.69 1.72 -5.84
N ASP A 216 11.32 2.39 -4.87
CA ASP A 216 12.27 1.75 -3.95
C ASP A 216 11.57 1.16 -2.72
N ILE A 217 10.57 1.88 -2.22
CA ILE A 217 9.71 1.44 -1.11
C ILE A 217 8.26 1.68 -1.50
N VAL A 218 7.42 0.67 -1.31
CA VAL A 218 5.98 0.77 -1.55
C VAL A 218 5.22 0.37 -0.29
N ILE A 219 4.23 1.15 0.09
CA ILE A 219 3.37 0.86 1.25
C ILE A 219 1.94 0.62 0.76
N GLN A 220 1.36 -0.52 1.13
CA GLN A 220 0.02 -0.91 0.74
C GLN A 220 -0.88 -1.11 1.97
N SER A 221 -2.12 -0.59 1.92
CA SER A 221 -3.17 -0.93 2.89
C SER A 221 -3.95 -2.13 2.34
N LEU A 222 -3.63 -3.33 2.82
CA LEU A 222 -4.27 -4.55 2.32
C LEU A 222 -5.79 -4.53 2.54
N HIS A 223 -6.23 -3.99 3.69
CA HIS A 223 -7.64 -3.91 4.06
C HIS A 223 -8.49 -2.97 3.20
N LYS A 224 -7.89 -2.07 2.39
CA LYS A 224 -8.65 -1.12 1.57
C LYS A 224 -9.20 -1.77 0.31
N THR A 225 -8.40 -2.57 -0.37
CA THR A 225 -8.74 -3.12 -1.69
C THR A 225 -8.67 -4.64 -1.78
N LEU A 226 -8.16 -5.29 -0.74
CA LEU A 226 -8.08 -6.74 -0.61
C LEU A 226 -8.92 -7.23 0.58
N PRO A 227 -9.28 -8.52 0.61
CA PRO A 227 -10.09 -9.10 1.69
C PRO A 227 -9.24 -9.37 2.95
N CYS A 228 -8.72 -8.31 3.54
CA CYS A 228 -8.00 -8.32 4.81
C CYS A 228 -8.77 -7.58 5.90
N LEU A 229 -8.47 -7.91 7.15
CA LEU A 229 -8.99 -7.18 8.30
C LEU A 229 -8.47 -5.74 8.30
N THR A 230 -9.29 -4.83 8.80
CA THR A 230 -8.90 -3.43 9.00
C THR A 230 -7.58 -3.35 9.77
N GLN A 231 -6.74 -2.38 9.42
CA GLN A 231 -5.40 -2.15 9.98
C GLN A 231 -4.29 -2.97 9.28
N SER A 232 -4.60 -4.10 8.61
CA SER A 232 -3.61 -4.87 7.86
C SER A 232 -3.01 -4.05 6.72
N ALA A 233 -1.69 -3.99 6.68
CA ALA A 233 -0.92 -3.30 5.66
C ALA A 233 0.37 -4.06 5.34
N ALA A 234 1.09 -3.64 4.30
CA ALA A 234 2.39 -4.18 3.95
C ALA A 234 3.36 -3.06 3.57
N LEU A 235 4.63 -3.27 3.89
CA LEU A 235 5.75 -2.50 3.36
C LEU A 235 6.60 -3.40 2.47
N HIS A 236 6.89 -2.94 1.26
CA HIS A 236 7.68 -3.66 0.27
C HIS A 236 8.98 -2.90 -0.01
N ILE A 237 10.11 -3.59 0.08
CA ILE A 237 11.41 -3.13 -0.41
C ILE A 237 11.56 -3.67 -1.83
N CYS A 238 11.76 -2.78 -2.81
CA CYS A 238 11.77 -3.14 -4.22
C CYS A 238 13.18 -3.00 -4.86
N SER A 239 14.10 -2.27 -4.22
CA SER A 239 15.45 -2.02 -4.72
C SER A 239 16.53 -2.18 -3.67
N ASP A 240 17.82 -2.13 -4.08
CA ASP A 240 18.98 -2.15 -3.17
C ASP A 240 19.40 -0.75 -2.70
N ARG A 241 18.64 0.30 -3.10
CA ARG A 241 18.90 1.69 -2.68
C ARG A 241 18.56 1.94 -1.22
N VAL A 242 17.78 1.05 -0.62
CA VAL A 242 17.33 1.16 0.77
C VAL A 242 17.90 0.04 1.62
N SER A 243 18.43 0.41 2.78
CA SER A 243 18.97 -0.56 3.73
C SER A 243 17.84 -1.32 4.44
N VAL A 244 17.78 -2.64 4.23
CA VAL A 244 16.89 -3.57 4.94
C VAL A 244 16.97 -3.37 6.45
N LYS A 245 18.18 -3.34 7.01
CA LYS A 245 18.41 -3.15 8.47
C LYS A 245 17.84 -1.84 9.01
N LYS A 246 17.87 -0.76 8.21
CA LYS A 246 17.27 0.52 8.63
C LYS A 246 15.76 0.46 8.62
N ILE A 247 15.15 -0.24 7.67
CA ILE A 247 13.69 -0.46 7.61
C ILE A 247 13.26 -1.30 8.82
N GLU A 248 13.91 -2.43 9.08
CA GLU A 248 13.61 -3.30 10.22
C GLU A 248 13.69 -2.54 11.54
N ARG A 249 14.77 -1.78 11.76
CA ARG A 249 14.89 -0.93 12.93
C ARG A 249 13.76 0.10 13.04
N ALA A 250 13.33 0.70 11.92
CA ALA A 250 12.24 1.67 11.93
C ALA A 250 10.89 1.00 12.24
N LEU A 251 10.65 -0.21 11.73
CA LEU A 251 9.47 -1.00 12.07
C LEU A 251 9.43 -1.31 13.57
N HIS A 252 10.55 -1.75 14.18
CA HIS A 252 10.63 -1.95 15.62
C HIS A 252 10.31 -0.69 16.45
N ILE A 253 10.53 0.52 15.90
CA ILE A 253 10.22 1.78 16.60
C ILE A 253 8.73 2.12 16.50
N PHE A 254 8.12 1.90 15.34
CA PHE A 254 6.77 2.40 15.03
C PHE A 254 5.67 1.34 15.13
N GLU A 255 6.03 0.08 15.13
CA GLU A 255 5.08 -1.02 15.23
C GLU A 255 4.98 -1.52 16.68
N THR A 256 3.82 -2.06 17.04
CA THR A 256 3.59 -2.61 18.38
C THR A 256 4.54 -3.78 18.68
N SER A 257 4.99 -3.89 19.94
CA SER A 257 5.76 -5.04 20.41
C SER A 257 4.91 -6.30 20.65
N SER A 258 3.57 -6.18 20.55
CA SER A 258 2.63 -7.29 20.67
C SER A 258 1.77 -7.37 19.41
N PRO A 259 2.33 -7.85 18.27
CA PRO A 259 1.63 -7.87 17.00
C PRO A 259 0.49 -8.89 17.02
N SER A 260 -0.65 -8.52 16.44
CA SER A 260 -1.83 -9.40 16.37
C SER A 260 -1.62 -10.54 15.38
N TYR A 261 -1.58 -11.77 15.89
CA TYR A 261 -1.52 -12.98 15.05
C TYR A 261 -2.77 -13.17 14.21
N VAL A 262 -3.92 -12.69 14.68
CA VAL A 262 -5.18 -12.68 13.89
C VAL A 262 -5.03 -11.83 12.63
N LEU A 263 -4.40 -10.65 12.74
CA LEU A 263 -4.14 -9.79 11.58
C LEU A 263 -3.12 -10.43 10.64
N MET A 264 -2.03 -11.01 11.16
CA MET A 264 -0.99 -11.66 10.36
C MET A 264 -1.51 -12.90 9.64
N ALA A 265 -2.30 -13.73 10.31
CA ALA A 265 -2.98 -14.88 9.71
C ALA A 265 -3.94 -14.44 8.58
N GLY A 266 -4.68 -13.34 8.81
CA GLY A 266 -5.54 -12.74 7.79
C GLY A 266 -4.77 -12.24 6.56
N MET A 267 -3.57 -11.69 6.75
CA MET A 267 -2.71 -11.26 5.65
C MET A 267 -2.16 -12.45 4.85
N ASP A 268 -1.70 -13.51 5.52
CA ASP A 268 -1.22 -14.73 4.85
C ASP A 268 -2.34 -15.41 4.05
N LEU A 269 -3.54 -15.55 4.66
CA LEU A 269 -4.71 -16.07 3.96
C LEU A 269 -5.09 -15.24 2.74
N CYS A 270 -5.02 -13.92 2.86
CA CYS A 270 -5.29 -12.99 1.75
C CYS A 270 -4.32 -13.21 0.59
N VAL A 271 -3.02 -13.33 0.85
CA VAL A 271 -2.01 -13.61 -0.18
C VAL A 271 -2.32 -14.92 -0.89
N ARG A 272 -2.59 -15.99 -0.14
CA ARG A 272 -2.98 -17.31 -0.71
C ARG A 272 -4.22 -17.20 -1.58
N TYR A 273 -5.26 -16.51 -1.10
CA TYR A 273 -6.48 -16.28 -1.86
C TYR A 273 -6.20 -15.53 -3.17
N MET A 274 -5.41 -14.45 -3.11
CA MET A 274 -5.10 -13.62 -4.28
C MET A 274 -4.23 -14.34 -5.31
N GLN A 275 -3.40 -15.31 -4.92
CA GLN A 275 -2.65 -16.15 -5.84
C GLN A 275 -3.52 -17.18 -6.58
N GLY A 276 -4.72 -17.46 -6.08
CA GLY A 276 -5.67 -18.44 -6.66
C GLY A 276 -6.98 -17.80 -7.15
N GLU A 277 -8.06 -18.02 -6.41
CA GLU A 277 -9.40 -17.56 -6.76
C GLU A 277 -9.53 -16.03 -6.82
N GLY A 278 -8.81 -15.31 -5.96
CA GLY A 278 -8.81 -13.85 -5.94
C GLY A 278 -8.34 -13.25 -7.26
N LYS A 279 -7.30 -13.84 -7.87
CA LYS A 279 -6.79 -13.42 -9.19
C LYS A 279 -7.86 -13.57 -10.28
N LYS A 280 -8.59 -14.69 -10.29
CA LYS A 280 -9.68 -14.91 -11.24
C LYS A 280 -10.81 -13.89 -11.06
N LYS A 281 -11.19 -13.61 -9.80
CA LYS A 281 -12.22 -12.62 -9.49
C LYS A 281 -11.81 -11.20 -9.85
N LEU A 282 -10.53 -10.87 -9.68
CA LEU A 282 -9.98 -9.60 -10.12
C LEU A 282 -10.06 -9.45 -11.65
N GLN A 283 -9.75 -10.53 -12.40
CA GLN A 283 -9.93 -10.53 -13.85
C GLN A 283 -11.40 -10.30 -14.24
N MET A 284 -12.34 -11.00 -13.60
CA MET A 284 -13.77 -10.78 -13.85
C MET A 284 -14.22 -9.36 -13.54
N LEU A 285 -13.64 -8.72 -12.51
CA LEU A 285 -13.88 -7.30 -12.21
C LEU A 285 -13.38 -6.41 -13.36
N THR A 286 -12.17 -6.67 -13.83
CA THR A 286 -11.55 -5.93 -14.94
C THR A 286 -12.41 -6.02 -16.20
N ASP A 287 -12.88 -7.20 -16.57
CA ASP A 287 -13.77 -7.42 -17.71
C ASP A 287 -15.09 -6.64 -17.58
N ARG A 288 -15.67 -6.61 -16.38
CA ARG A 288 -16.89 -5.84 -16.09
C ARG A 288 -16.66 -4.32 -16.15
N LEU A 289 -15.52 -3.84 -15.66
CA LEU A 289 -15.15 -2.43 -15.76
C LEU A 289 -14.99 -2.01 -17.22
N GLN A 290 -14.37 -2.86 -18.04
CA GLN A 290 -14.27 -2.63 -19.47
C GLN A 290 -15.64 -2.44 -20.11
N LEU A 291 -16.55 -3.39 -19.90
CA LEU A 291 -17.91 -3.29 -20.43
C LEU A 291 -18.65 -2.05 -19.91
N PHE A 292 -18.44 -1.69 -18.64
CA PHE A 292 -19.04 -0.48 -18.07
C PHE A 292 -18.53 0.77 -18.79
N TYR A 293 -17.23 0.93 -18.98
CA TYR A 293 -16.65 2.07 -19.67
C TYR A 293 -17.06 2.14 -21.14
N GLU A 294 -17.16 1.02 -21.83
CA GLU A 294 -17.66 0.99 -23.20
C GLU A 294 -19.11 1.49 -23.29
N ARG A 295 -19.98 1.04 -22.38
CA ARG A 295 -21.36 1.49 -22.31
C ARG A 295 -21.48 2.97 -21.91
N SER A 296 -20.68 3.44 -20.97
CA SER A 296 -20.72 4.82 -20.48
C SER A 296 -20.35 5.85 -21.55
N LYS A 297 -19.61 5.46 -22.61
CA LYS A 297 -19.32 6.36 -23.75
C LYS A 297 -20.58 6.87 -24.45
N SER A 298 -21.68 6.14 -24.35
CA SER A 298 -22.98 6.53 -24.95
C SER A 298 -23.84 7.37 -23.99
N TRP A 299 -23.44 7.55 -22.74
CA TRP A 299 -24.17 8.36 -21.79
C TRP A 299 -23.87 9.85 -22.01
N LYS A 300 -24.92 10.65 -22.06
CA LYS A 300 -24.81 12.10 -22.25
C LYS A 300 -24.79 12.82 -20.92
#